data_e3e9abca6987f8773958b3729e26b1cc
#
_entry.id   e3e9abca6987f8773958b3729e26b1cc
#
_cell.length_a   1.000
_cell.length_b   1.000
_cell.length_c   1.000
_cell.angle_alpha   90.00
_cell.angle_beta   90.00
_cell.angle_gamma   90.00
#
_symmetry.space_group_name_H-M   'P 1'
#
loop_
_entity.id
_entity.type
_entity.pdbx_description
1 polymer ?
#
loop_
_entity_poly.entity_id
_entity_poly.type
_entity_poly.pdbx_seq_one_letter_code
_entity_poly.pdbx_strand_id
1 'polypeptide(L)'
;FKILDTMDSQRVAAFAALEGLSDSQLWQTPAPKEWSIGEILDHNMRLYDTFYPLVTGMWKWFRWYGERKRTRPYSAEVADIYRSPSFPHWVGFLWPPKHTPTKPVPLSVLKAETEAVHAKVRAFYADKAPDVLGNLYLYDPIFGWCNLIVTLRIGVYHDQLHYEDAVKQARAFA
;
A
#
# COMPACT_ATOMS: atom_id res chain seq x y z
N PHE A 1 -9.01 11.38 8.07
CA PHE A 1 -8.08 10.42 8.68
C PHE A 1 -6.64 10.88 8.46
N LYS A 2 -5.88 11.16 9.52
CA LYS A 2 -4.44 11.48 9.44
C LYS A 2 -3.63 10.47 8.63
N ILE A 3 -4.03 9.20 8.67
CA ILE A 3 -3.34 8.14 7.94
C ILE A 3 -3.42 8.30 6.41
N LEU A 4 -4.50 8.89 5.88
CA LEU A 4 -4.61 9.21 4.45
C LEU A 4 -3.65 10.34 4.07
N ASP A 5 -3.42 11.29 4.98
CA ASP A 5 -2.45 12.37 4.74
C ASP A 5 -1.03 11.82 4.77
N THR A 6 -0.75 10.84 5.65
CA THR A 6 0.54 10.13 5.67
C THR A 6 0.77 9.39 4.35
N MET A 7 -0.24 8.64 3.86
CA MET A 7 -0.17 7.93 2.58
C MET A 7 0.22 8.86 1.42
N ASP A 8 -0.47 10.01 1.30
CA ASP A 8 -0.18 10.97 0.23
C ASP A 8 1.18 11.64 0.40
N SER A 9 1.58 11.97 1.64
CA SER A 9 2.88 12.58 1.91
C SER A 9 4.04 11.66 1.58
N GLN A 10 3.93 10.37 1.92
CA GLN A 10 4.93 9.35 1.57
C GLN A 10 5.07 9.21 0.05
N ARG A 11 3.95 9.12 -0.67
CA ARG A 11 3.93 9.06 -2.13
C ARG A 11 4.63 10.28 -2.74
N VAL A 12 4.23 11.47 -2.34
CA VAL A 12 4.80 12.73 -2.88
C VAL A 12 6.30 12.79 -2.64
N ALA A 13 6.75 12.48 -1.42
CA ALA A 13 8.17 12.49 -1.07
C ALA A 13 8.98 11.46 -1.86
N ALA A 14 8.45 10.23 -2.01
CA ALA A 14 9.12 9.17 -2.76
C ALA A 14 9.27 9.52 -4.23
N PHE A 15 8.20 9.92 -4.91
CA PHE A 15 8.28 10.28 -6.32
C PHE A 15 9.14 11.52 -6.59
N ALA A 16 9.16 12.49 -5.66
CA ALA A 16 10.10 13.63 -5.76
C ALA A 16 11.56 13.17 -5.65
N ALA A 17 11.87 12.22 -4.78
CA ALA A 17 13.22 11.68 -4.64
C ALA A 17 13.68 10.81 -5.83
N LEU A 18 12.74 10.34 -6.64
CA LEU A 18 13.00 9.54 -7.85
C LEU A 18 13.01 10.39 -9.14
N GLU A 19 12.72 11.68 -9.04
CA GLU A 19 12.77 12.59 -10.19
C GLU A 19 14.19 12.64 -10.78
N GLY A 20 14.26 12.61 -12.10
CA GLY A 20 15.55 12.62 -12.83
C GLY A 20 16.11 11.24 -13.18
N LEU A 21 15.53 10.15 -12.66
CA LEU A 21 15.91 8.82 -13.13
C LEU A 21 15.49 8.63 -14.60
N SER A 22 16.42 8.10 -15.39
CA SER A 22 16.10 7.62 -16.74
C SER A 22 15.27 6.34 -16.68
N ASP A 23 14.53 6.02 -17.75
CA ASP A 23 13.78 4.77 -17.84
C ASP A 23 14.70 3.55 -17.70
N SER A 24 15.94 3.62 -18.18
CA SER A 24 16.91 2.54 -18.01
C SER A 24 17.30 2.32 -16.56
N GLN A 25 17.51 3.38 -15.77
CA GLN A 25 17.79 3.29 -14.34
C GLN A 25 16.58 2.79 -13.55
N LEU A 26 15.38 3.28 -13.91
CA LEU A 26 14.11 2.89 -13.27
C LEU A 26 13.87 1.37 -13.35
N TRP A 27 14.20 0.75 -14.50
CA TRP A 27 13.94 -0.67 -14.74
C TRP A 27 15.20 -1.55 -14.64
N GLN A 28 16.32 -0.99 -14.22
CA GLN A 28 17.55 -1.75 -13.98
C GLN A 28 17.43 -2.58 -12.71
N THR A 29 17.54 -3.89 -12.83
CA THR A 29 17.58 -4.81 -11.70
C THR A 29 18.95 -4.70 -11.01
N PRO A 30 19.03 -4.40 -9.70
CA PRO A 30 20.33 -4.19 -9.03
C PRO A 30 21.14 -5.48 -8.89
N ALA A 31 20.46 -6.63 -8.70
CA ALA A 31 21.09 -7.96 -8.68
C ALA A 31 20.11 -9.03 -9.17
N PRO A 32 20.59 -10.24 -9.54
CA PRO A 32 19.73 -11.34 -9.91
C PRO A 32 18.68 -11.63 -8.83
N LYS A 33 17.41 -11.69 -9.21
CA LYS A 33 16.24 -11.91 -8.36
C LYS A 33 15.81 -10.73 -7.46
N GLU A 34 16.51 -9.61 -7.51
CA GLU A 34 16.06 -8.37 -6.87
C GLU A 34 15.10 -7.61 -7.80
N TRP A 35 14.31 -6.75 -7.23
CA TRP A 35 13.38 -5.92 -7.99
C TRP A 35 14.03 -4.61 -8.40
N SER A 36 13.75 -4.18 -9.62
CA SER A 36 14.03 -2.81 -10.05
C SER A 36 13.10 -1.81 -9.33
N ILE A 37 13.47 -0.54 -9.34
CA ILE A 37 12.64 0.53 -8.76
C ILE A 37 11.24 0.51 -9.39
N GLY A 38 11.15 0.34 -10.72
CA GLY A 38 9.88 0.27 -11.42
C GLY A 38 9.02 -0.91 -10.98
N GLU A 39 9.62 -2.09 -10.75
CA GLU A 39 8.90 -3.26 -10.22
C GLU A 39 8.42 -3.05 -8.78
N ILE A 40 9.21 -2.37 -7.94
CA ILE A 40 8.83 -2.02 -6.56
C ILE A 40 7.60 -1.11 -6.57
N LEU A 41 7.61 -0.06 -7.40
CA LEU A 41 6.49 0.89 -7.49
C LEU A 41 5.22 0.23 -8.05
N ASP A 42 5.35 -0.61 -9.08
CA ASP A 42 4.22 -1.36 -9.65
C ASP A 42 3.64 -2.34 -8.62
N HIS A 43 4.49 -3.06 -7.88
CA HIS A 43 4.06 -3.96 -6.81
C HIS A 43 3.29 -3.21 -5.72
N ASN A 44 3.79 -2.05 -5.30
CA ASN A 44 3.16 -1.24 -4.27
C ASN A 44 1.74 -0.80 -4.66
N MET A 45 1.57 -0.35 -5.89
CA MET A 45 0.27 0.03 -6.44
C MET A 45 -0.71 -1.17 -6.48
N ARG A 46 -0.23 -2.37 -6.86
CA ARG A 46 -1.06 -3.57 -6.97
C ARG A 46 -1.59 -4.09 -5.64
N LEU A 47 -0.96 -3.76 -4.52
CA LEU A 47 -1.52 -4.07 -3.21
C LEU A 47 -2.91 -3.44 -3.07
N TYR A 48 -3.05 -2.19 -3.44
CA TYR A 48 -4.33 -1.48 -3.37
C TYR A 48 -5.35 -2.03 -4.36
N ASP A 49 -4.94 -2.38 -5.59
CA ASP A 49 -5.82 -3.00 -6.57
C ASP A 49 -6.39 -4.34 -6.06
N THR A 50 -5.64 -5.03 -5.22
CA THR A 50 -6.07 -6.30 -4.63
C THR A 50 -6.98 -6.09 -3.41
N PHE A 51 -6.61 -5.18 -2.50
CA PHE A 51 -7.36 -4.95 -1.26
C PHE A 51 -8.57 -4.04 -1.43
N TYR A 52 -8.55 -3.09 -2.33
CA TYR A 52 -9.64 -2.13 -2.52
C TYR A 52 -11.00 -2.79 -2.82
N PRO A 53 -11.10 -3.80 -3.73
CA PRO A 53 -12.36 -4.53 -3.93
C PRO A 53 -12.86 -5.25 -2.68
N LEU A 54 -11.95 -5.81 -1.87
CA LEU A 54 -12.30 -6.51 -0.63
C LEU A 54 -12.86 -5.53 0.41
N VAL A 55 -12.18 -4.40 0.60
CA VAL A 55 -12.59 -3.34 1.54
C VAL A 55 -13.94 -2.74 1.14
N THR A 56 -14.09 -2.39 -0.14
CA THR A 56 -15.35 -1.81 -0.65
C THR A 56 -16.49 -2.82 -0.64
N GLY A 57 -16.20 -4.08 -0.94
CA GLY A 57 -17.16 -5.18 -0.83
C GLY A 57 -17.62 -5.41 0.62
N MET A 58 -16.67 -5.45 1.57
CA MET A 58 -17.00 -5.55 2.99
C MET A 58 -17.92 -4.40 3.43
N TRP A 59 -17.59 -3.16 3.06
CA TRP A 59 -18.45 -2.03 3.33
C TRP A 59 -19.83 -2.18 2.68
N LYS A 60 -19.89 -2.47 1.40
CA LYS A 60 -21.14 -2.56 0.64
C LYS A 60 -22.12 -3.58 1.25
N TRP A 61 -21.62 -4.75 1.65
CA TRP A 61 -22.46 -5.87 2.09
C TRP A 61 -22.68 -5.93 3.59
N PHE A 62 -21.75 -5.38 4.41
CA PHE A 62 -21.76 -5.56 5.85
C PHE A 62 -21.82 -4.25 6.66
N ARG A 63 -21.94 -3.06 6.04
CA ARG A 63 -22.01 -1.78 6.78
C ARG A 63 -23.11 -1.79 7.84
N TRP A 64 -24.26 -2.42 7.57
CA TRP A 64 -25.36 -2.54 8.51
C TRP A 64 -24.93 -3.26 9.80
N TYR A 65 -24.06 -4.24 9.70
CA TYR A 65 -23.49 -4.94 10.87
C TYR A 65 -22.55 -4.01 11.64
N GLY A 66 -21.65 -3.30 10.97
CA GLY A 66 -20.78 -2.31 11.59
C GLY A 66 -21.58 -1.20 12.29
N GLU A 67 -22.65 -0.70 11.66
CA GLU A 67 -23.57 0.28 12.26
C GLU A 67 -24.23 -0.25 13.56
N ARG A 68 -24.65 -1.50 13.60
CA ARG A 68 -25.19 -2.13 14.81
C ARG A 68 -24.14 -2.33 15.91
N LYS A 69 -22.87 -2.40 15.55
CA LYS A 69 -21.75 -2.64 16.46
C LYS A 69 -20.91 -1.39 16.76
N ARG A 70 -21.30 -0.23 16.26
CA ARG A 70 -20.54 1.02 16.34
C ARG A 70 -20.16 1.45 17.77
N THR A 71 -20.87 1.00 18.78
CA THR A 71 -20.56 1.25 20.19
C THR A 71 -19.53 0.29 20.78
N ARG A 72 -19.14 -0.76 20.06
CA ARG A 72 -18.10 -1.68 20.52
C ARG A 72 -16.73 -1.01 20.41
N PRO A 73 -15.87 -1.20 21.43
CA PRO A 73 -14.48 -0.76 21.32
C PRO A 73 -13.77 -1.52 20.20
N TYR A 74 -12.91 -0.82 19.47
CA TYR A 74 -12.04 -1.38 18.42
C TYR A 74 -10.66 -0.76 18.53
N SER A 75 -9.62 -1.49 18.08
CA SER A 75 -8.29 -0.92 17.92
C SER A 75 -8.17 -0.32 16.51
N ALA A 76 -7.63 0.89 16.43
CA ALA A 76 -7.21 1.50 15.17
C ALA A 76 -5.70 1.36 14.95
N GLU A 77 -5.01 0.73 15.90
CA GLU A 77 -3.55 0.57 15.90
C GLU A 77 -3.15 -0.87 15.58
N VAL A 78 -2.06 -1.00 14.84
CA VAL A 78 -1.36 -2.24 14.54
C VAL A 78 0.14 -1.96 14.56
N ALA A 79 0.93 -2.93 14.99
CA ALA A 79 2.38 -2.81 14.93
C ALA A 79 2.86 -2.80 13.47
N ASP A 80 3.83 -1.95 13.17
CA ASP A 80 4.55 -1.98 11.90
C ASP A 80 5.53 -3.16 11.90
N ILE A 81 5.04 -4.33 11.52
CA ILE A 81 5.85 -5.55 11.48
C ILE A 81 6.83 -5.58 10.29
N TYR A 82 6.63 -4.76 9.26
CA TYR A 82 7.54 -4.66 8.11
C TYR A 82 8.94 -4.19 8.54
N ARG A 83 9.02 -3.43 9.64
CA ARG A 83 10.29 -2.99 10.24
C ARG A 83 10.91 -4.04 11.18
N SER A 84 10.21 -5.14 11.44
CA SER A 84 10.75 -6.20 12.29
C SER A 84 11.83 -6.98 11.55
N PRO A 85 13.01 -7.22 12.18
CA PRO A 85 14.03 -8.09 11.59
C PRO A 85 13.55 -9.53 11.33
N SER A 86 12.49 -9.95 12.01
CA SER A 86 11.87 -11.27 11.85
C SER A 86 10.78 -11.30 10.78
N PHE A 87 10.50 -10.17 10.10
CA PHE A 87 9.50 -10.16 9.04
C PHE A 87 9.94 -11.06 7.88
N PRO A 88 9.11 -12.02 7.47
CA PRO A 88 9.47 -12.94 6.40
C PRO A 88 9.36 -12.24 5.04
N HIS A 89 10.44 -11.59 4.60
CA HIS A 89 10.47 -10.85 3.32
C HIS A 89 10.03 -11.68 2.10
N TRP A 90 10.12 -13.02 2.17
CA TRP A 90 9.60 -13.91 1.13
C TRP A 90 8.08 -13.84 0.93
N VAL A 91 7.33 -13.34 1.91
CA VAL A 91 5.88 -13.16 1.81
C VAL A 91 5.51 -12.16 0.71
N GLY A 92 6.37 -11.17 0.44
CA GLY A 92 6.18 -10.22 -0.65
C GLY A 92 6.14 -10.87 -2.05
N PHE A 93 6.63 -12.11 -2.20
CA PHE A 93 6.48 -12.87 -3.45
C PHE A 93 5.11 -13.54 -3.59
N LEU A 94 4.37 -13.68 -2.49
CA LEU A 94 3.09 -14.38 -2.48
C LEU A 94 1.90 -13.43 -2.60
N TRP A 95 2.05 -12.18 -2.09
CA TRP A 95 0.90 -11.30 -2.00
C TRP A 95 1.28 -9.80 -1.94
N PRO A 96 0.83 -8.97 -2.89
CA PRO A 96 0.26 -9.38 -4.18
C PRO A 96 1.27 -10.16 -5.00
N PRO A 97 0.83 -11.07 -5.88
CA PRO A 97 1.76 -11.86 -6.68
C PRO A 97 2.68 -10.93 -7.49
N LYS A 98 3.97 -11.29 -7.55
CA LYS A 98 4.95 -10.54 -8.33
C LYS A 98 4.42 -10.35 -9.75
N HIS A 99 4.41 -9.11 -10.20
CA HIS A 99 4.11 -8.79 -11.57
C HIS A 99 5.28 -7.99 -12.15
N THR A 100 5.83 -8.50 -13.23
CA THR A 100 6.77 -7.73 -14.03
C THR A 100 6.00 -7.25 -15.25
N PRO A 101 5.86 -5.94 -15.45
CA PRO A 101 5.21 -5.41 -16.64
C PRO A 101 5.87 -5.98 -17.90
N THR A 102 5.08 -6.36 -18.89
CA THR A 102 5.59 -6.84 -20.17
C THR A 102 6.36 -5.77 -20.94
N LYS A 103 6.08 -4.50 -20.61
CA LYS A 103 6.79 -3.33 -21.13
C LYS A 103 7.07 -2.37 -19.98
N PRO A 104 8.32 -1.92 -19.81
CA PRO A 104 8.65 -0.82 -18.92
C PRO A 104 7.85 0.43 -19.28
N VAL A 105 7.36 1.13 -18.25
CA VAL A 105 6.66 2.41 -18.42
C VAL A 105 7.45 3.53 -17.77
N PRO A 106 7.33 4.78 -18.23
CA PRO A 106 8.01 5.93 -17.62
C PRO A 106 7.58 6.15 -16.15
N LEU A 107 8.45 6.75 -15.34
CA LEU A 107 8.16 7.13 -13.95
C LEU A 107 6.89 7.97 -13.83
N SER A 108 6.62 8.86 -14.79
CA SER A 108 5.42 9.69 -14.84
C SER A 108 4.12 8.89 -14.92
N VAL A 109 4.14 7.75 -15.59
CA VAL A 109 2.99 6.83 -15.69
C VAL A 109 2.77 6.15 -14.34
N LEU A 110 3.81 5.57 -13.73
CA LEU A 110 3.72 4.95 -12.39
C LEU A 110 3.22 5.97 -11.35
N LYS A 111 3.71 7.21 -11.41
CA LYS A 111 3.27 8.30 -10.54
C LYS A 111 1.77 8.57 -10.70
N ALA A 112 1.31 8.74 -11.93
CA ALA A 112 -0.10 9.02 -12.21
C ALA A 112 -1.04 7.87 -11.80
N GLU A 113 -0.65 6.63 -12.07
CA GLU A 113 -1.42 5.45 -11.69
C GLU A 113 -1.49 5.28 -10.16
N THR A 114 -0.36 5.45 -9.46
CA THR A 114 -0.33 5.40 -7.98
C THR A 114 -1.20 6.52 -7.38
N GLU A 115 -1.12 7.72 -7.93
CA GLU A 115 -1.96 8.84 -7.50
C GLU A 115 -3.46 8.55 -7.69
N ALA A 116 -3.84 7.97 -8.82
CA ALA A 116 -5.22 7.61 -9.10
C ALA A 116 -5.74 6.53 -8.12
N VAL A 117 -4.92 5.54 -7.78
CA VAL A 117 -5.27 4.50 -6.81
C VAL A 117 -5.43 5.09 -5.41
N HIS A 118 -4.47 5.92 -4.94
CA HIS A 118 -4.56 6.60 -3.65
C HIS A 118 -5.76 7.54 -3.56
N ALA A 119 -6.09 8.24 -4.65
CA ALA A 119 -7.30 9.07 -4.71
C ALA A 119 -8.59 8.26 -4.53
N LYS A 120 -8.68 7.06 -5.14
CA LYS A 120 -9.81 6.14 -4.92
C LYS A 120 -9.91 5.69 -3.46
N VAL A 121 -8.79 5.32 -2.86
CA VAL A 121 -8.74 4.92 -1.43
C VAL A 121 -9.16 6.07 -0.55
N ARG A 122 -8.61 7.26 -0.76
CA ARG A 122 -8.97 8.47 -0.02
C ARG A 122 -10.47 8.77 -0.15
N ALA A 123 -11.01 8.77 -1.36
CA ALA A 123 -12.42 9.02 -1.62
C ALA A 123 -13.33 8.02 -0.89
N PHE A 124 -12.92 6.74 -0.85
CA PHE A 124 -13.67 5.72 -0.12
C PHE A 124 -13.71 5.98 1.37
N TYR A 125 -12.58 6.29 2.01
CA TYR A 125 -12.52 6.43 3.47
C TYR A 125 -13.00 7.80 3.98
N ALA A 126 -12.98 8.86 3.17
CA ALA A 126 -13.15 10.24 3.59
C ALA A 126 -14.50 10.52 4.29
N ASP A 127 -15.57 9.88 3.86
CA ASP A 127 -16.94 10.07 4.33
C ASP A 127 -17.46 8.95 5.25
N LYS A 128 -16.61 7.97 5.59
CA LYS A 128 -17.02 6.83 6.39
C LYS A 128 -16.79 7.05 7.88
N ALA A 129 -17.78 6.65 8.68
CA ALA A 129 -17.70 6.75 10.13
C ALA A 129 -16.64 5.78 10.68
N PRO A 130 -15.65 6.25 11.45
CA PRO A 130 -14.58 5.41 11.99
C PRO A 130 -15.07 4.27 12.88
N ASP A 131 -16.10 4.51 13.67
CA ASP A 131 -16.71 3.51 14.55
C ASP A 131 -17.41 2.38 13.79
N VAL A 132 -17.85 2.63 12.56
CA VAL A 132 -18.39 1.60 11.66
C VAL A 132 -17.25 0.83 11.00
N LEU A 133 -16.27 1.54 10.43
CA LEU A 133 -15.08 0.91 9.83
C LEU A 133 -14.30 0.04 10.81
N GLY A 134 -14.16 0.49 12.06
CA GLY A 134 -13.49 -0.23 13.14
C GLY A 134 -14.19 -1.51 13.58
N ASN A 135 -15.44 -1.71 13.17
CA ASN A 135 -16.24 -2.90 13.48
C ASN A 135 -16.52 -3.81 12.27
N LEU A 136 -15.83 -3.56 11.14
CA LEU A 136 -15.84 -4.42 9.95
C LEU A 136 -14.46 -5.04 9.77
N TYR A 137 -14.37 -6.36 9.67
CA TYR A 137 -13.11 -7.10 9.71
C TYR A 137 -12.89 -7.90 8.44
N LEU A 138 -11.65 -7.87 7.94
CA LEU A 138 -11.11 -8.74 6.91
C LEU A 138 -10.03 -9.63 7.52
N TYR A 139 -9.86 -10.82 6.97
CA TYR A 139 -8.74 -11.68 7.34
C TYR A 139 -7.54 -11.41 6.44
N ASP A 140 -6.42 -11.06 7.07
CA ASP A 140 -5.12 -10.93 6.44
C ASP A 140 -4.26 -12.14 6.85
N PRO A 141 -3.59 -12.83 5.92
CA PRO A 141 -2.80 -14.03 6.24
C PRO A 141 -1.62 -13.76 7.18
N ILE A 142 -1.14 -12.51 7.25
CA ILE A 142 0.02 -12.11 8.06
C ILE A 142 -0.43 -11.50 9.38
N PHE A 143 -1.41 -10.61 9.34
CA PHE A 143 -1.88 -9.83 10.49
C PHE A 143 -3.11 -10.44 11.18
N GLY A 144 -3.73 -11.47 10.59
CA GLY A 144 -4.96 -12.06 11.11
C GLY A 144 -6.20 -11.20 10.85
N TRP A 145 -7.13 -11.15 11.80
CA TRP A 145 -8.35 -10.36 11.66
C TRP A 145 -8.09 -8.87 11.85
N CYS A 146 -8.17 -8.11 10.77
CA CYS A 146 -7.94 -6.67 10.72
C CYS A 146 -9.26 -5.94 10.41
N ASN A 147 -9.60 -4.93 11.19
CA ASN A 147 -10.69 -4.05 10.80
C ASN A 147 -10.27 -3.13 9.65
N LEU A 148 -11.24 -2.45 9.02
CA LEU A 148 -10.95 -1.67 7.81
C LEU A 148 -10.00 -0.48 8.05
N ILE A 149 -9.91 0.04 9.29
CA ILE A 149 -8.94 1.10 9.63
C ILE A 149 -7.54 0.51 9.73
N VAL A 150 -7.41 -0.66 10.39
CA VAL A 150 -6.13 -1.39 10.49
C VAL A 150 -5.67 -1.83 9.10
N THR A 151 -6.56 -2.31 8.23
CA THR A 151 -6.23 -2.68 6.85
C THR A 151 -5.64 -1.50 6.07
N LEU A 152 -6.23 -0.29 6.21
CA LEU A 152 -5.67 0.92 5.61
C LEU A 152 -4.26 1.23 6.17
N ARG A 153 -4.08 1.10 7.50
CA ARG A 153 -2.79 1.36 8.15
C ARG A 153 -1.70 0.40 7.67
N ILE A 154 -2.04 -0.88 7.51
CA ILE A 154 -1.13 -1.89 6.94
C ILE A 154 -0.69 -1.47 5.52
N GLY A 155 -1.61 -1.02 4.67
CA GLY A 155 -1.27 -0.51 3.34
C GLY A 155 -0.28 0.66 3.40
N VAL A 156 -0.47 1.60 4.31
CA VAL A 156 0.44 2.76 4.48
C VAL A 156 1.82 2.34 4.99
N TYR A 157 1.93 1.33 5.85
CA TYR A 157 3.23 0.78 6.26
C TYR A 157 3.93 0.03 5.13
N HIS A 158 3.17 -0.70 4.33
CA HIS A 158 3.68 -1.36 3.13
C HIS A 158 4.23 -0.35 2.11
N ASP A 159 3.49 0.73 1.85
CA ASP A 159 3.95 1.84 1.01
C ASP A 159 5.26 2.40 1.51
N GLN A 160 5.36 2.67 2.81
CA GLN A 160 6.55 3.25 3.39
C GLN A 160 7.77 2.36 3.17
N LEU A 161 7.66 1.05 3.44
CA LEU A 161 8.73 0.08 3.20
C LEU A 161 9.24 0.17 1.76
N HIS A 162 8.33 0.05 0.80
CA HIS A 162 8.69 0.00 -0.61
C HIS A 162 9.17 1.34 -1.17
N TYR A 163 8.64 2.46 -0.69
CA TYR A 163 9.17 3.77 -1.06
C TYR A 163 10.58 4.00 -0.51
N GLU A 164 10.86 3.57 0.73
CA GLU A 164 12.20 3.61 1.31
C GLU A 164 13.19 2.75 0.50
N ASP A 165 12.79 1.55 0.08
CA ASP A 165 13.60 0.66 -0.74
C ASP A 165 13.87 1.26 -2.13
N ALA A 166 12.85 1.80 -2.79
CA ALA A 166 13.00 2.43 -4.10
C ALA A 166 13.94 3.64 -4.05
N VAL A 167 13.78 4.52 -3.05
CA VAL A 167 14.65 5.69 -2.85
C VAL A 167 16.08 5.27 -2.49
N LYS A 168 16.26 4.23 -1.68
CA LYS A 168 17.58 3.68 -1.36
C LYS A 168 18.29 3.17 -2.61
N GLN A 169 17.58 2.43 -3.47
CA GLN A 169 18.12 1.95 -4.75
C GLN A 169 18.51 3.11 -5.68
N ALA A 170 17.67 4.16 -5.76
CA ALA A 170 17.93 5.32 -6.61
C ALA A 170 19.23 6.05 -6.26
N ARG A 171 19.61 6.07 -4.97
CA ARG A 171 20.89 6.67 -4.51
C ARG A 171 22.12 6.00 -5.08
N ALA A 172 22.01 4.77 -5.58
CA ALA A 172 23.15 4.09 -6.24
C ALA A 172 23.41 4.63 -7.65
N PHE A 173 22.50 5.44 -8.21
CA PHE A 173 22.64 6.09 -9.52
C PHE A 173 23.04 7.57 -9.43
N ALA A 174 23.09 8.14 -8.20
CA ALA A 174 23.50 9.52 -7.93
C ALA A 174 25.00 9.58 -7.71
#